data_f975ca56a078b356604fe3fc249c4925
#
_entry.id   f975ca56a078b356604fe3fc249c4925
#
_cell.length_a   1.000
_cell.length_b   1.000
_cell.length_c   1.000
_cell.angle_alpha   90.00
_cell.angle_beta   90.00
_cell.angle_gamma   90.00
#
_symmetry.space_group_name_H-M   'P 1'
#
loop_
_entity.id
_entity.type
_entity.pdbx_description
1 polymer ?
#
loop_
_entity_poly.entity_id
_entity_poly.type
_entity_poly.pdbx_seq_one_letter_code
_entity_poly.pdbx_strand_id
1 'polypeptide(L)'
;MAARVGPVRFQDAAPDARAIVYAGIQADPLVGRAANLLADATHEQRVLARAVMNGMSTDPAVWRAMFPTLFGVAAASGPERARSDAILAVSVGVAERGEQVRSQFRGAIVESLTELLVRRRAASPEPVVRRERRILFDGVRAEIHPYDVTVETPGAPEAIDCKWGARGINADVLHQLDDATTHAADEDERLTASLVVFDARRSCDVRLGRQTAPHEATRLIALETLDELAHR
;
A
#
# COMPACT_ATOMS: atom_id res chain seq x y z
N MET A 1 13.69 2.39 39.63
CA MET A 1 12.51 1.83 38.92
C MET A 1 12.25 2.76 37.76
N ALA A 2 12.57 2.34 36.54
CA ALA A 2 12.20 3.11 35.36
C ALA A 2 10.66 3.14 35.25
N ALA A 3 10.11 4.30 34.99
CA ALA A 3 8.68 4.46 34.75
C ALA A 3 8.31 3.58 33.53
N ARG A 4 7.34 2.69 33.71
CA ARG A 4 6.79 1.89 32.62
C ARG A 4 6.24 2.84 31.57
N VAL A 5 6.88 2.91 30.42
CA VAL A 5 6.38 3.67 29.28
C VAL A 5 5.13 2.97 28.77
N GLY A 6 4.12 3.72 28.44
CA GLY A 6 2.83 3.17 28.01
C GLY A 6 2.92 2.56 26.60
N PRO A 7 1.83 1.90 26.13
CA PRO A 7 1.78 1.23 24.85
C PRO A 7 2.09 2.17 23.68
N VAL A 8 2.51 1.61 22.56
CA VAL A 8 2.71 2.34 21.30
C VAL A 8 1.54 3.31 21.07
N ARG A 9 1.86 4.58 20.93
CA ARG A 9 0.86 5.64 20.78
C ARG A 9 0.85 6.15 19.36
N PHE A 10 -0.34 6.27 18.81
CA PHE A 10 -0.56 6.83 17.47
C PHE A 10 -1.08 8.26 17.57
N GLN A 11 -0.58 9.14 16.73
CA GLN A 11 -0.98 10.55 16.64
C GLN A 11 -1.28 10.92 15.20
N ASP A 12 -2.27 11.80 14.98
CA ASP A 12 -2.51 12.39 13.68
C ASP A 12 -1.30 13.19 13.21
N ALA A 13 -0.93 13.05 11.95
CA ALA A 13 0.06 13.92 11.34
C ALA A 13 -0.52 15.33 11.21
N ALA A 14 0.27 16.34 11.57
CA ALA A 14 -0.12 17.72 11.31
C ALA A 14 -0.17 17.96 9.79
N PRO A 15 -1.28 18.45 9.24
CA PRO A 15 -1.39 18.71 7.82
C PRO A 15 -0.45 19.84 7.40
N ASP A 16 0.36 19.59 6.41
CA ASP A 16 1.11 20.60 5.68
C ASP A 16 0.46 20.88 4.30
N ALA A 17 0.99 21.83 3.54
CA ALA A 17 0.43 22.17 2.22
C ALA A 17 0.46 20.99 1.23
N ARG A 18 1.44 20.08 1.33
CA ARG A 18 1.54 18.89 0.48
C ARG A 18 0.50 17.84 0.89
N ALA A 19 0.33 17.64 2.20
CA ALA A 19 -0.68 16.74 2.76
C ALA A 19 -2.09 17.17 2.34
N ILE A 20 -2.40 18.47 2.32
CA ILE A 20 -3.70 18.99 1.86
C ILE A 20 -3.95 18.65 0.39
N VAL A 21 -2.96 18.87 -0.48
CA VAL A 21 -3.07 18.54 -1.92
C VAL A 21 -3.25 17.02 -2.10
N TYR A 22 -2.46 16.23 -1.37
CA TYR A 22 -2.52 14.78 -1.45
C TYR A 22 -3.83 14.21 -0.92
N ALA A 23 -4.38 14.77 0.15
CA ALA A 23 -5.70 14.42 0.66
C ALA A 23 -6.83 14.62 -0.40
N GLY A 24 -6.71 15.65 -1.23
CA GLY A 24 -7.60 15.85 -2.37
C GLY A 24 -7.52 14.71 -3.40
N ILE A 25 -6.31 14.18 -3.65
CA ILE A 25 -6.11 13.01 -4.53
C ILE A 25 -6.64 11.74 -3.88
N GLN A 26 -6.36 11.52 -2.61
CA GLN A 26 -6.90 10.37 -1.87
C GLN A 26 -8.44 10.34 -1.85
N ALA A 27 -9.09 11.51 -1.85
CA ALA A 27 -10.53 11.66 -1.91
C ALA A 27 -11.12 11.55 -3.32
N ASP A 28 -10.30 11.51 -4.38
CA ASP A 28 -10.82 11.36 -5.75
C ASP A 28 -11.54 10.02 -5.93
N PRO A 29 -12.79 10.03 -6.45
CA PRO A 29 -13.56 8.80 -6.66
C PRO A 29 -12.85 7.71 -7.48
N LEU A 30 -11.92 8.11 -8.35
CA LEU A 30 -11.13 7.19 -9.17
C LEU A 30 -10.22 6.32 -8.30
N VAL A 31 -9.64 6.87 -7.22
CA VAL A 31 -8.79 6.15 -6.26
C VAL A 31 -9.59 5.06 -5.55
N GLY A 32 -10.72 5.44 -4.95
CA GLY A 32 -11.58 4.48 -4.25
C GLY A 32 -12.12 3.39 -5.20
N ARG A 33 -12.51 3.76 -6.43
CA ARG A 33 -12.97 2.80 -7.44
C ARG A 33 -11.85 1.83 -7.85
N ALA A 34 -10.65 2.32 -8.07
CA ALA A 34 -9.49 1.47 -8.40
C ALA A 34 -9.18 0.50 -7.26
N ALA A 35 -9.09 0.99 -6.01
CA ALA A 35 -8.83 0.17 -4.84
C ALA A 35 -9.87 -0.95 -4.67
N ASN A 36 -11.17 -0.64 -4.79
CA ASN A 36 -12.24 -1.64 -4.69
C ASN A 36 -12.15 -2.72 -5.78
N LEU A 37 -11.88 -2.33 -7.03
CA LEU A 37 -11.72 -3.28 -8.12
C LEU A 37 -10.50 -4.19 -7.92
N LEU A 38 -9.39 -3.62 -7.44
CA LEU A 38 -8.12 -4.33 -7.23
C LEU A 38 -8.14 -5.24 -6.00
N ALA A 39 -8.98 -4.96 -5.01
CA ALA A 39 -9.12 -5.78 -3.82
C ALA A 39 -9.65 -7.20 -4.13
N ASP A 40 -10.53 -7.32 -5.14
CA ASP A 40 -11.10 -8.60 -5.58
C ASP A 40 -10.50 -9.08 -6.91
N ALA A 41 -9.43 -8.45 -7.36
CA ALA A 41 -8.82 -8.74 -8.64
C ALA A 41 -7.90 -9.97 -8.57
N THR A 42 -7.86 -10.73 -9.65
CA THR A 42 -6.85 -11.77 -9.83
C THR A 42 -5.45 -11.14 -9.96
N HIS A 43 -4.42 -11.93 -9.76
CA HIS A 43 -3.04 -11.48 -9.95
C HIS A 43 -2.83 -10.84 -11.33
N GLU A 44 -3.33 -11.47 -12.39
CA GLU A 44 -3.19 -10.97 -13.76
C GLU A 44 -3.93 -9.64 -13.99
N GLN A 45 -5.11 -9.45 -13.38
CA GLN A 45 -5.84 -8.19 -13.41
C GLN A 45 -5.07 -7.06 -12.68
N ARG A 46 -4.38 -7.38 -11.57
CA ARG A 46 -3.48 -6.43 -10.88
C ARG A 46 -2.27 -6.08 -11.73
N VAL A 47 -1.69 -7.06 -12.45
CA VAL A 47 -0.60 -6.83 -13.42
C VAL A 47 -1.06 -5.93 -14.56
N LEU A 48 -2.27 -6.13 -15.10
CA LEU A 48 -2.88 -5.25 -16.10
C LEU A 48 -2.95 -3.81 -15.58
N ALA A 49 -3.54 -3.60 -14.39
CA ALA A 49 -3.66 -2.25 -13.80
C ALA A 49 -2.29 -1.57 -13.69
N ARG A 50 -1.30 -2.30 -13.17
CA ARG A 50 0.06 -1.80 -13.02
C ARG A 50 0.70 -1.45 -14.37
N ALA A 51 0.53 -2.29 -15.38
CA ALA A 51 1.07 -2.07 -16.72
C ALA A 51 0.46 -0.80 -17.36
N VAL A 52 -0.86 -0.65 -17.30
CA VAL A 52 -1.58 0.51 -17.87
C VAL A 52 -1.16 1.80 -17.15
N MET A 53 -1.17 1.82 -15.83
CA MET A 53 -0.84 3.02 -15.04
C MET A 53 0.64 3.42 -15.13
N ASN A 54 1.54 2.51 -15.52
CA ASN A 54 2.96 2.81 -15.80
C ASN A 54 3.24 3.09 -17.28
N GLY A 55 2.34 2.67 -18.16
CA GLY A 55 2.54 2.72 -19.60
C GLY A 55 2.37 4.10 -20.18
N MET A 56 2.77 4.23 -21.44
CA MET A 56 2.64 5.48 -22.23
C MET A 56 1.36 5.53 -23.06
N SER A 57 0.74 4.37 -23.31
CA SER A 57 -0.50 4.30 -24.09
C SER A 57 -1.73 4.50 -23.22
N THR A 58 -2.64 5.34 -23.67
CA THR A 58 -3.99 5.49 -23.10
C THR A 58 -5.06 4.81 -23.97
N ASP A 59 -4.65 4.14 -25.06
CA ASP A 59 -5.57 3.40 -25.94
C ASP A 59 -5.91 2.02 -25.32
N PRO A 60 -7.19 1.78 -24.94
CA PRO A 60 -7.62 0.50 -24.40
C PRO A 60 -7.43 -0.68 -25.37
N ALA A 61 -7.44 -0.45 -26.69
CA ALA A 61 -7.27 -1.51 -27.68
C ALA A 61 -5.86 -2.11 -27.61
N VAL A 62 -4.84 -1.28 -27.42
CA VAL A 62 -3.45 -1.70 -27.24
C VAL A 62 -3.34 -2.65 -26.04
N TRP A 63 -3.92 -2.27 -24.90
CA TRP A 63 -3.87 -3.07 -23.68
C TRP A 63 -4.65 -4.38 -23.79
N ARG A 64 -5.81 -4.36 -24.46
CA ARG A 64 -6.55 -5.61 -24.73
C ARG A 64 -5.76 -6.60 -25.57
N ALA A 65 -5.02 -6.10 -26.55
CA ALA A 65 -4.15 -6.94 -27.37
C ALA A 65 -2.95 -7.51 -26.58
N MET A 66 -2.41 -6.74 -25.62
CA MET A 66 -1.28 -7.18 -24.77
C MET A 66 -1.67 -8.19 -23.69
N PHE A 67 -2.94 -8.28 -23.32
CA PHE A 67 -3.45 -9.19 -22.28
C PHE A 67 -4.50 -10.16 -22.85
N PRO A 68 -4.12 -11.06 -23.79
CA PRO A 68 -5.07 -11.96 -24.44
C PRO A 68 -5.74 -12.96 -23.49
N THR A 69 -5.11 -13.29 -22.37
CA THR A 69 -5.69 -14.12 -21.31
C THR A 69 -6.88 -13.46 -20.63
N LEU A 70 -6.89 -12.14 -20.48
CA LEU A 70 -7.99 -11.37 -19.93
C LEU A 70 -9.04 -10.96 -20.97
N PHE A 71 -8.61 -10.76 -22.23
CA PHE A 71 -9.44 -10.12 -23.25
C PHE A 71 -9.63 -10.94 -24.55
N GLY A 72 -8.89 -12.01 -24.74
CA GLY A 72 -8.99 -12.88 -25.91
C GLY A 72 -10.25 -13.74 -25.95
N VAL A 73 -10.40 -14.50 -27.02
CA VAL A 73 -11.57 -15.38 -27.25
C VAL A 73 -11.68 -16.48 -26.18
N ALA A 74 -10.53 -16.94 -25.66
CA ALA A 74 -10.48 -17.97 -24.60
C ALA A 74 -10.54 -17.38 -23.17
N ALA A 75 -10.64 -16.05 -23.03
CA ALA A 75 -10.73 -15.41 -21.73
C ALA A 75 -12.05 -15.73 -21.03
N ALA A 76 -12.03 -15.65 -19.69
CA ALA A 76 -13.24 -15.78 -18.90
C ALA A 76 -14.34 -14.83 -19.38
N SER A 77 -15.57 -15.27 -19.30
CA SER A 77 -16.77 -14.50 -19.63
C SER A 77 -17.49 -14.04 -18.35
N GLY A 78 -18.48 -13.18 -18.50
CA GLY A 78 -19.31 -12.75 -17.38
C GLY A 78 -18.59 -11.82 -16.39
N PRO A 79 -18.73 -12.05 -15.07
CA PRO A 79 -18.25 -11.12 -14.05
C PRO A 79 -16.73 -10.84 -14.07
N GLU A 80 -15.91 -11.84 -14.38
CA GLU A 80 -14.45 -11.67 -14.44
C GLU A 80 -14.03 -10.78 -15.61
N ARG A 81 -14.67 -10.97 -16.77
CA ARG A 81 -14.43 -10.12 -17.94
C ARG A 81 -14.88 -8.68 -17.66
N ALA A 82 -16.06 -8.51 -17.07
CA ALA A 82 -16.56 -7.18 -16.69
C ALA A 82 -15.61 -6.49 -15.70
N ARG A 83 -15.02 -7.23 -14.76
CA ARG A 83 -14.02 -6.70 -13.85
C ARG A 83 -12.74 -6.30 -14.60
N SER A 84 -12.25 -7.10 -15.52
CA SER A 84 -11.08 -6.76 -16.33
C SER A 84 -11.30 -5.50 -17.16
N ASP A 85 -12.47 -5.33 -17.76
CA ASP A 85 -12.86 -4.14 -18.51
C ASP A 85 -12.95 -2.91 -17.57
N ALA A 86 -13.50 -3.06 -16.38
CA ALA A 86 -13.58 -1.98 -15.38
C ALA A 86 -12.20 -1.56 -14.86
N ILE A 87 -11.30 -2.53 -14.60
CA ILE A 87 -9.91 -2.27 -14.20
C ILE A 87 -9.17 -1.55 -15.31
N LEU A 88 -9.31 -1.99 -16.57
CA LEU A 88 -8.70 -1.30 -17.70
C LEU A 88 -9.19 0.15 -17.79
N ALA A 89 -10.50 0.37 -17.70
CA ALA A 89 -11.08 1.71 -17.80
C ALA A 89 -10.59 2.66 -16.69
N VAL A 90 -10.57 2.20 -15.43
CA VAL A 90 -10.08 3.02 -14.31
C VAL A 90 -8.58 3.29 -14.43
N SER A 91 -7.80 2.31 -14.89
CA SER A 91 -6.34 2.44 -15.06
C SER A 91 -5.99 3.42 -16.18
N VAL A 92 -6.73 3.42 -17.28
CA VAL A 92 -6.59 4.41 -18.38
C VAL A 92 -6.93 5.79 -17.83
N GLY A 93 -8.01 5.97 -17.10
CA GLY A 93 -8.38 7.24 -16.47
C GLY A 93 -7.29 7.81 -15.54
N VAL A 94 -6.52 6.96 -14.87
CA VAL A 94 -5.33 7.38 -14.12
C VAL A 94 -4.17 7.73 -15.06
N ALA A 95 -3.93 6.93 -16.10
CA ALA A 95 -2.84 7.14 -17.05
C ALA A 95 -2.96 8.47 -17.83
N GLU A 96 -4.17 8.95 -18.06
CA GLU A 96 -4.47 10.22 -18.73
C GLU A 96 -4.13 11.48 -17.91
N ARG A 97 -3.81 11.34 -16.60
CA ARG A 97 -3.62 12.48 -15.69
C ARG A 97 -2.27 13.20 -15.81
N GLY A 98 -1.39 12.85 -16.69
CA GLY A 98 -0.03 13.38 -16.74
C GLY A 98 0.87 12.83 -15.62
N GLU A 99 2.19 12.75 -15.84
CA GLU A 99 3.10 11.94 -15.02
C GLU A 99 3.12 12.31 -13.52
N GLN A 100 3.17 13.59 -13.21
CA GLN A 100 3.25 14.04 -11.81
C GLN A 100 1.98 13.66 -11.03
N VAL A 101 0.81 13.96 -11.57
CA VAL A 101 -0.49 13.64 -10.93
C VAL A 101 -0.69 12.14 -10.90
N ARG A 102 -0.36 11.43 -11.98
CA ARG A 102 -0.42 9.98 -12.09
C ARG A 102 0.41 9.29 -11.01
N SER A 103 1.60 9.81 -10.69
CA SER A 103 2.45 9.29 -9.62
C SER A 103 1.75 9.35 -8.26
N GLN A 104 1.08 10.46 -7.96
CA GLN A 104 0.32 10.63 -6.71
C GLN A 104 -0.92 9.72 -6.67
N PHE A 105 -1.65 9.58 -7.77
CA PHE A 105 -2.78 8.63 -7.86
C PHE A 105 -2.33 7.19 -7.59
N ARG A 106 -1.20 6.77 -8.16
CA ARG A 106 -0.63 5.43 -7.92
C ARG A 106 -0.35 5.18 -6.45
N GLY A 107 0.25 6.14 -5.73
CA GLY A 107 0.45 6.06 -4.28
C GLY A 107 -0.87 5.91 -3.54
N ALA A 108 -1.80 6.85 -3.76
CA ALA A 108 -3.11 6.85 -3.11
C ALA A 108 -3.93 5.57 -3.36
N ILE A 109 -3.80 4.95 -4.53
CA ILE A 109 -4.46 3.67 -4.84
C ILE A 109 -3.90 2.53 -3.99
N VAL A 110 -2.57 2.42 -3.84
CA VAL A 110 -1.97 1.37 -3.01
C VAL A 110 -2.34 1.54 -1.54
N GLU A 111 -2.31 2.76 -1.01
CA GLU A 111 -2.74 3.07 0.35
C GLU A 111 -4.22 2.71 0.56
N SER A 112 -5.09 3.11 -0.38
CA SER A 112 -6.52 2.82 -0.32
C SER A 112 -6.81 1.32 -0.40
N LEU A 113 -6.10 0.60 -1.27
CA LEU A 113 -6.19 -0.86 -1.40
C LEU A 113 -5.72 -1.56 -0.12
N THR A 114 -4.59 -1.12 0.44
CA THR A 114 -4.05 -1.66 1.69
C THR A 114 -5.03 -1.48 2.84
N GLU A 115 -5.54 -0.27 3.03
CA GLU A 115 -6.56 0.00 4.06
C GLU A 115 -7.79 -0.90 3.88
N LEU A 116 -8.30 -1.01 2.65
CA LEU A 116 -9.48 -1.82 2.35
C LEU A 116 -9.26 -3.31 2.68
N LEU A 117 -8.11 -3.88 2.31
CA LEU A 117 -7.78 -5.26 2.59
C LEU A 117 -7.60 -5.51 4.10
N VAL A 118 -6.92 -4.61 4.80
CA VAL A 118 -6.76 -4.71 6.27
C VAL A 118 -8.11 -4.64 6.99
N ARG A 119 -9.02 -3.76 6.55
CA ARG A 119 -10.40 -3.67 7.11
C ARG A 119 -11.24 -4.93 6.87
N ARG A 120 -10.89 -5.76 5.91
CA ARG A 120 -11.59 -7.04 5.63
C ARG A 120 -11.22 -8.16 6.59
N ARG A 121 -10.25 -7.96 7.47
CA ARG A 121 -9.84 -8.97 8.45
C ARG A 121 -11.00 -9.32 9.38
N ALA A 122 -11.28 -10.60 9.50
CA ALA A 122 -12.25 -11.13 10.46
C ALA A 122 -11.60 -11.20 11.85
N ALA A 123 -11.43 -10.08 12.52
CA ALA A 123 -10.85 -9.99 13.86
C ALA A 123 -11.88 -9.50 14.88
N SER A 124 -11.73 -9.97 16.13
CA SER A 124 -12.52 -9.48 17.26
C SER A 124 -11.57 -9.09 18.40
N PRO A 125 -11.52 -7.81 18.81
CA PRO A 125 -12.30 -6.68 18.28
C PRO A 125 -11.93 -6.29 16.85
N GLU A 126 -12.83 -5.61 16.14
CA GLU A 126 -12.58 -5.07 14.80
C GLU A 126 -11.35 -4.15 14.80
N PRO A 127 -10.43 -4.30 13.82
CA PRO A 127 -9.23 -3.50 13.79
C PRO A 127 -9.53 -2.02 13.57
N VAL A 128 -8.94 -1.16 14.37
CA VAL A 128 -9.00 0.29 14.18
C VAL A 128 -7.95 0.68 13.14
N VAL A 129 -8.37 0.86 11.89
CA VAL A 129 -7.49 1.20 10.77
C VAL A 129 -7.55 2.71 10.53
N ARG A 130 -6.37 3.35 10.46
CA ARG A 130 -6.20 4.78 10.22
C ARG A 130 -5.15 5.02 9.14
N ARG A 131 -5.13 6.25 8.60
CA ARG A 131 -4.12 6.72 7.63
C ARG A 131 -3.33 7.89 8.19
N GLU A 132 -2.16 8.13 7.60
CA GLU A 132 -1.31 9.29 7.89
C GLU A 132 -1.02 9.44 9.40
N ARG A 133 -0.71 8.34 10.05
CA ARG A 133 -0.45 8.33 11.50
C ARG A 133 1.04 8.33 11.79
N ARG A 134 1.37 9.01 12.87
CA ARG A 134 2.71 8.99 13.48
C ARG A 134 2.72 8.11 14.69
N ILE A 135 3.85 7.46 14.93
CA ILE A 135 4.09 6.69 16.15
C ILE A 135 4.93 7.54 17.11
N LEU A 136 4.55 7.53 18.38
CA LEU A 136 5.26 8.20 19.46
C LEU A 136 5.79 7.13 20.42
N PHE A 137 7.07 7.21 20.71
CA PHE A 137 7.75 6.48 21.77
C PHE A 137 8.23 7.51 22.80
N ASP A 138 7.92 7.32 24.09
CA ASP A 138 8.23 8.30 25.16
C ASP A 138 7.77 9.73 24.85
N GLY A 139 6.72 9.88 24.06
CA GLY A 139 6.26 11.20 23.61
C GLY A 139 7.11 11.83 22.50
N VAL A 140 8.13 11.13 22.01
CA VAL A 140 9.02 11.55 20.93
C VAL A 140 8.68 10.77 19.65
N ARG A 141 8.70 11.47 18.52
CA ARG A 141 8.52 10.82 17.21
C ARG A 141 9.78 10.08 16.82
N ALA A 142 9.61 8.82 16.45
CA ALA A 142 10.70 7.98 15.97
C ALA A 142 10.82 7.95 14.44
N GLU A 143 9.76 8.35 13.70
CA GLU A 143 9.73 8.31 12.25
C GLU A 143 9.98 9.68 11.58
N ILE A 144 10.41 9.63 10.32
CA ILE A 144 10.63 10.82 9.46
C ILE A 144 9.30 11.28 8.85
N HIS A 145 8.49 10.32 8.39
CA HIS A 145 7.20 10.55 7.75
C HIS A 145 6.07 9.81 8.47
N PRO A 146 4.80 10.23 8.32
CA PRO A 146 3.67 9.44 8.77
C PRO A 146 3.63 8.09 8.05
N TYR A 147 3.15 7.05 8.74
CA TYR A 147 2.83 5.77 8.11
C TYR A 147 1.55 5.90 7.29
N ASP A 148 1.55 5.32 6.10
CA ASP A 148 0.43 5.42 5.15
C ASP A 148 -0.84 4.75 5.70
N VAL A 149 -0.69 3.59 6.34
CA VAL A 149 -1.78 2.85 7.01
C VAL A 149 -1.30 2.32 8.35
N THR A 150 -2.11 2.46 9.39
CA THR A 150 -1.85 1.84 10.70
C THR A 150 -3.04 1.00 11.16
N VAL A 151 -2.73 -0.03 11.96
CA VAL A 151 -3.72 -0.78 12.73
C VAL A 151 -3.46 -0.47 14.20
N GLU A 152 -4.41 0.19 14.85
CA GLU A 152 -4.29 0.68 16.21
C GLU A 152 -4.99 -0.25 17.21
N THR A 153 -4.77 -1.57 17.06
CA THR A 153 -5.36 -2.58 17.93
C THR A 153 -4.47 -2.81 19.15
N PRO A 154 -4.98 -2.69 20.38
CA PRO A 154 -4.20 -2.94 21.59
C PRO A 154 -3.55 -4.33 21.57
N GLY A 155 -2.24 -4.38 21.85
CA GLY A 155 -1.45 -5.61 21.89
C GLY A 155 -1.03 -6.18 20.51
N ALA A 156 -1.51 -5.61 19.42
CA ALA A 156 -1.13 -5.99 18.06
C ALA A 156 -1.13 -4.79 17.09
N PRO A 157 -0.41 -3.70 17.40
CA PRO A 157 -0.32 -2.55 16.53
C PRO A 157 0.49 -2.89 15.26
N GLU A 158 0.09 -2.28 14.13
CA GLU A 158 0.82 -2.42 12.87
C GLU A 158 1.08 -1.05 12.25
N ALA A 159 2.28 -0.89 11.70
CA ALA A 159 2.69 0.25 10.88
C ALA A 159 2.97 -0.22 9.45
N ILE A 160 2.33 0.38 8.48
CA ILE A 160 2.40 -0.06 7.08
C ILE A 160 2.78 1.14 6.20
N ASP A 161 3.87 0.99 5.46
CA ASP A 161 4.27 1.91 4.41
C ASP A 161 3.91 1.31 3.04
N CYS A 162 3.41 2.12 2.12
CA CYS A 162 2.88 1.72 0.82
C CYS A 162 3.69 2.31 -0.32
N LYS A 163 4.08 1.48 -1.28
CA LYS A 163 4.81 1.92 -2.47
C LYS A 163 4.19 1.34 -3.74
N TRP A 164 4.05 2.17 -4.77
CA TRP A 164 3.56 1.71 -6.07
C TRP A 164 4.51 0.75 -6.78
N GLY A 165 5.80 0.83 -6.55
CA GLY A 165 6.78 -0.03 -7.21
C GLY A 165 8.05 -0.21 -6.41
N ALA A 166 8.83 -1.22 -6.76
CA ALA A 166 10.07 -1.59 -6.08
C ALA A 166 11.10 -0.43 -5.99
N ARG A 167 11.03 0.56 -6.89
CA ARG A 167 11.89 1.75 -6.81
C ARG A 167 11.64 2.60 -5.56
N GLY A 168 10.45 2.50 -4.97
CA GLY A 168 10.11 3.17 -3.71
C GLY A 168 10.78 2.55 -2.48
N ILE A 169 11.34 1.36 -2.59
CA ILE A 169 12.15 0.74 -1.53
C ILE A 169 13.49 1.47 -1.48
N ASN A 170 13.72 2.21 -0.40
CA ASN A 170 14.95 2.96 -0.16
C ASN A 170 15.36 2.87 1.31
N ALA A 171 16.56 3.37 1.64
CA ALA A 171 17.10 3.29 2.98
C ALA A 171 16.24 4.00 4.02
N ASP A 172 15.68 5.18 3.70
CA ASP A 172 14.88 5.97 4.66
C ASP A 172 13.62 5.22 5.10
N VAL A 173 12.90 4.60 4.13
CA VAL A 173 11.72 3.77 4.42
C VAL A 173 12.08 2.56 5.28
N LEU A 174 13.19 1.88 4.97
CA LEU A 174 13.60 0.70 5.72
C LEU A 174 14.06 1.06 7.13
N HIS A 175 14.83 2.13 7.29
CA HIS A 175 15.22 2.64 8.62
C HIS A 175 14.01 3.04 9.43
N GLN A 176 13.04 3.74 8.85
CA GLN A 176 11.82 4.15 9.55
C GLN A 176 11.03 2.93 10.08
N LEU A 177 10.91 1.87 9.29
CA LEU A 177 10.21 0.65 9.70
C LEU A 177 10.99 -0.17 10.75
N ASP A 178 12.32 -0.23 10.61
CA ASP A 178 13.20 -0.91 11.56
C ASP A 178 13.25 -0.16 12.90
N ASP A 179 13.41 1.16 12.88
CA ASP A 179 13.39 2.01 14.07
C ASP A 179 12.08 1.83 14.85
N ALA A 180 10.95 1.77 14.15
CA ALA A 180 9.66 1.57 14.80
C ALA A 180 9.55 0.23 15.53
N THR A 181 10.04 -0.85 14.93
CA THR A 181 10.03 -2.19 15.57
C THR A 181 11.02 -2.27 16.73
N THR A 182 12.19 -1.66 16.57
CA THR A 182 13.25 -1.63 17.59
C THR A 182 12.78 -0.84 18.82
N HIS A 183 12.26 0.38 18.63
CA HIS A 183 11.72 1.18 19.74
C HIS A 183 10.56 0.51 20.46
N ALA A 184 9.67 -0.16 19.71
CA ALA A 184 8.59 -0.91 20.33
C ALA A 184 9.13 -2.05 21.21
N ALA A 185 10.15 -2.78 20.73
CA ALA A 185 10.78 -3.86 21.49
C ALA A 185 11.50 -3.35 22.75
N ASP A 186 12.15 -2.20 22.67
CA ASP A 186 12.81 -1.54 23.81
C ASP A 186 11.81 -1.14 24.91
N GLU A 187 10.55 -0.94 24.54
CA GLU A 187 9.44 -0.63 25.46
C GLU A 187 8.61 -1.87 25.87
N ASP A 188 9.08 -3.08 25.60
CA ASP A 188 8.35 -4.34 25.81
C ASP A 188 7.02 -4.44 25.03
N GLU A 189 6.91 -3.67 23.92
CA GLU A 189 5.75 -3.67 23.06
C GLU A 189 6.02 -4.44 21.76
N ARG A 190 4.96 -4.94 21.15
CA ARG A 190 5.03 -5.61 19.84
C ARG A 190 4.43 -4.73 18.77
N LEU A 191 5.24 -4.28 17.83
CA LEU A 191 4.79 -3.60 16.62
C LEU A 191 5.16 -4.44 15.40
N THR A 192 4.20 -4.66 14.51
CA THR A 192 4.50 -5.25 13.21
C THR A 192 4.72 -4.14 12.19
N ALA A 193 5.91 -4.08 11.60
CA ALA A 193 6.20 -3.20 10.48
C ALA A 193 6.03 -3.95 9.15
N SER A 194 5.31 -3.36 8.20
CA SER A 194 5.08 -3.94 6.88
C SER A 194 5.36 -2.93 5.78
N LEU A 195 5.95 -3.41 4.71
CA LEU A 195 6.15 -2.65 3.47
C LEU A 195 5.30 -3.30 2.37
N VAL A 196 4.26 -2.60 1.95
CA VAL A 196 3.38 -3.02 0.86
C VAL A 196 3.87 -2.41 -0.44
N VAL A 197 4.21 -3.26 -1.40
CA VAL A 197 4.74 -2.81 -2.70
C VAL A 197 3.89 -3.38 -3.82
N PHE A 198 3.23 -2.52 -4.58
CA PHE A 198 2.43 -2.92 -5.74
C PHE A 198 3.34 -3.21 -6.95
N ASP A 199 4.24 -4.18 -6.76
CA ASP A 199 5.20 -4.67 -7.76
C ASP A 199 5.46 -6.17 -7.55
N ALA A 200 6.03 -6.82 -8.56
CA ALA A 200 6.38 -8.23 -8.48
C ALA A 200 7.39 -8.50 -7.35
N ARG A 201 7.18 -9.57 -6.60
CA ARG A 201 8.06 -10.01 -5.50
C ARG A 201 9.53 -10.02 -5.91
N ARG A 202 9.83 -10.59 -7.09
CA ARG A 202 11.19 -10.63 -7.63
C ARG A 202 11.82 -9.23 -7.77
N SER A 203 11.04 -8.23 -8.20
CA SER A 203 11.53 -6.86 -8.33
C SER A 203 11.86 -6.26 -6.97
N CYS A 204 11.03 -6.54 -5.97
CA CYS A 204 11.22 -6.11 -4.60
C CYS A 204 12.46 -6.76 -3.98
N ASP A 205 12.65 -8.07 -4.14
CA ASP A 205 13.80 -8.82 -3.61
C ASP A 205 15.12 -8.29 -4.20
N VAL A 206 15.16 -8.05 -5.52
CA VAL A 206 16.34 -7.44 -6.18
C VAL A 206 16.62 -6.04 -5.63
N ARG A 207 15.58 -5.27 -5.33
CA ARG A 207 15.76 -3.92 -4.78
C ARG A 207 16.21 -3.95 -3.32
N LEU A 208 15.64 -4.83 -2.50
CA LEU A 208 16.06 -5.05 -1.11
C LEU A 208 17.50 -5.51 -1.01
N GLY A 209 17.93 -6.47 -1.83
CA GLY A 209 19.31 -6.95 -1.86
C GLY A 209 20.36 -5.89 -2.24
N ARG A 210 19.93 -4.71 -2.66
CA ARG A 210 20.81 -3.55 -2.92
C ARG A 210 20.82 -2.53 -1.79
N GLN A 211 19.99 -2.72 -0.77
CA GLN A 211 19.95 -1.84 0.39
C GLN A 211 20.91 -2.35 1.45
N THR A 212 21.56 -1.43 2.14
CA THR A 212 22.40 -1.70 3.32
C THR A 212 21.64 -1.45 4.63
N ALA A 213 20.47 -0.82 4.54
CA ALA A 213 19.61 -0.57 5.68
C ALA A 213 19.04 -1.89 6.22
N PRO A 214 18.87 -2.06 7.53
CA PRO A 214 18.24 -3.22 8.13
C PRO A 214 16.79 -3.34 7.65
N HIS A 215 16.33 -4.55 7.42
CA HIS A 215 14.97 -4.82 6.95
C HIS A 215 14.46 -6.22 7.31
N GLU A 216 15.19 -6.95 8.12
CA GLU A 216 14.86 -8.32 8.50
C GLU A 216 13.57 -8.39 9.33
N ALA A 217 13.29 -7.35 10.13
CA ALA A 217 12.07 -7.23 10.92
C ALA A 217 10.87 -6.73 10.08
N THR A 218 11.11 -6.20 8.87
CA THR A 218 10.07 -5.65 8.00
C THR A 218 9.41 -6.74 7.15
N ARG A 219 8.10 -6.88 7.28
CA ARG A 219 7.33 -7.80 6.43
C ARG A 219 7.11 -7.19 5.05
N LEU A 220 7.68 -7.79 4.02
CA LEU A 220 7.42 -7.40 2.63
C LEU A 220 6.16 -8.09 2.10
N ILE A 221 5.21 -7.29 1.61
CA ILE A 221 4.00 -7.71 0.93
C ILE A 221 4.07 -7.19 -0.52
N ALA A 222 4.21 -8.09 -1.46
CA ALA A 222 4.30 -7.79 -2.88
C ALA A 222 2.97 -8.05 -3.60
N LEU A 223 2.92 -7.81 -4.90
CA LEU A 223 1.71 -7.97 -5.72
C LEU A 223 1.09 -9.37 -5.60
N GLU A 224 1.92 -10.40 -5.52
CA GLU A 224 1.52 -11.81 -5.42
C GLU A 224 0.91 -12.16 -4.06
N THR A 225 1.28 -11.43 -3.00
CA THR A 225 0.89 -11.72 -1.61
C THR A 225 -0.05 -10.67 -0.99
N LEU A 226 -0.60 -9.77 -1.81
CA LEU A 226 -1.51 -8.71 -1.32
C LEU A 226 -2.70 -9.25 -0.52
N ASP A 227 -3.22 -10.41 -0.90
CA ASP A 227 -4.36 -11.02 -0.22
C ASP A 227 -4.05 -11.44 1.23
N GLU A 228 -2.77 -11.60 1.60
CA GLU A 228 -2.36 -11.84 2.98
C GLU A 228 -2.74 -10.68 3.93
N LEU A 229 -2.96 -9.47 3.38
CA LEU A 229 -3.42 -8.34 4.18
C LEU A 229 -4.82 -8.57 4.77
N ALA A 230 -5.67 -9.35 4.12
CA ALA A 230 -7.04 -9.64 4.55
C ALA A 230 -7.18 -10.86 5.45
N HIS A 231 -6.12 -11.68 5.62
CA HIS A 231 -6.19 -13.00 6.26
C HIS A 231 -5.43 -13.10 7.59
N ARG A 232 -5.18 -12.01 8.28
CA ARG A 232 -4.57 -12.01 9.61
C ARG A 232 -5.58 -12.09 10.73
#